data_3155858988e6957e45a926ccc3f05c51
#
_entry.id   3155858988e6957e45a926ccc3f05c51
#
_cell.length_a   1.000
_cell.length_b   1.000
_cell.length_c   1.000
_cell.angle_alpha   90.00
_cell.angle_beta   90.00
_cell.angle_gamma   90.00
#
_symmetry.space_group_name_H-M   'P 1'
#
loop_
_entity.id
_entity.type
_entity.pdbx_description
1 polymer ?
#
loop_
_entity_poly.entity_id
_entity_poly.type
_entity_poly.pdbx_seq_one_letter_code
_entity_poly.pdbx_strand_id
1 'polypeptide(L)'
;RPDGEAIDLDAYLRFATDRHAGVQGDASRLYRQMRSGARDLACLLLADLSLSTDTWIDDRGRVIDAIRDSLFLFGESLAATGDRFAMLGFSSRRRDPVRVHQIKTFAEPYGAVIRGRIQAIKPGYYTRLGAGIRHAAQRLAREGASRRLLLILTDGKPNDLDRYEGRWGIEDTRHAVGEARRQGLEPFCVTIDPEGNDYLPHLFGSGGYVVIRHPAELPARLPLLYARLTAGG
;
A
#
# COMPACT_ATOMS: atom_id res chain seq x y z
N ARG A 1 31.81 6.53 8.55
CA ARG A 1 32.01 6.25 9.99
C ARG A 1 32.55 4.83 10.14
N PRO A 2 33.33 4.52 11.19
CA PRO A 2 33.87 3.19 11.41
C PRO A 2 32.84 2.13 11.78
N ASP A 3 31.61 2.54 12.19
CA ASP A 3 30.50 1.67 12.58
C ASP A 3 29.20 2.08 11.88
N GLY A 4 28.46 1.12 11.34
CA GLY A 4 27.16 1.29 10.70
C GLY A 4 26.48 -0.03 10.42
N GLU A 5 25.14 -0.01 10.23
CA GLU A 5 24.31 -1.21 10.02
C GLU A 5 24.44 -1.86 8.65
N ALA A 6 25.03 -1.17 7.67
CA ALA A 6 25.22 -1.69 6.31
C ALA A 6 26.56 -1.22 5.72
N ILE A 7 27.23 -2.13 4.99
CA ILE A 7 28.46 -1.82 4.25
C ILE A 7 28.09 -1.17 2.93
N ASP A 8 28.68 -0.01 2.62
CA ASP A 8 28.62 0.59 1.28
C ASP A 8 29.54 -0.22 0.36
N LEU A 9 28.94 -1.08 -0.46
CA LEU A 9 29.64 -1.97 -1.38
C LEU A 9 30.55 -1.21 -2.36
N ASP A 10 30.14 -0.03 -2.84
CA ASP A 10 30.94 0.79 -3.75
C ASP A 10 32.13 1.44 -3.03
N ALA A 11 31.92 1.85 -1.78
CA ALA A 11 32.99 2.36 -0.94
C ALA A 11 33.98 1.25 -0.55
N TYR A 12 33.46 0.05 -0.28
CA TYR A 12 34.28 -1.14 0.00
C TYR A 12 35.12 -1.56 -1.19
N LEU A 13 34.55 -1.62 -2.39
CA LEU A 13 35.27 -1.95 -3.62
C LEU A 13 36.39 -0.95 -3.90
N ARG A 14 36.13 0.35 -3.77
CA ARG A 14 37.18 1.39 -3.90
C ARG A 14 38.28 1.20 -2.87
N PHE A 15 37.93 1.02 -1.61
CA PHE A 15 38.90 0.78 -0.53
C PHE A 15 39.75 -0.47 -0.80
N ALA A 16 39.14 -1.57 -1.26
CA ALA A 16 39.85 -2.80 -1.59
C ALA A 16 40.79 -2.61 -2.77
N THR A 17 40.39 -1.83 -3.79
CA THR A 17 41.20 -1.52 -4.96
C THR A 17 42.39 -0.62 -4.59
N ASP A 18 42.16 0.42 -3.78
CA ASP A 18 43.19 1.34 -3.31
C ASP A 18 44.22 0.60 -2.42
N ARG A 19 43.76 -0.30 -1.56
CA ARG A 19 44.63 -1.12 -0.73
C ARG A 19 45.49 -2.09 -1.55
N HIS A 20 44.95 -2.63 -2.65
CA HIS A 20 45.69 -3.46 -3.58
C HIS A 20 46.74 -2.66 -4.37
N ALA A 21 46.46 -1.38 -4.61
CA ALA A 21 47.38 -0.44 -5.25
C ALA A 21 48.40 0.20 -4.29
N GLY A 22 48.44 -0.21 -3.00
CA GLY A 22 49.38 0.32 -1.99
C GLY A 22 49.02 1.70 -1.46
N VAL A 23 47.82 2.21 -1.75
CA VAL A 23 47.31 3.48 -1.24
C VAL A 23 46.66 3.26 0.12
N GLN A 24 47.02 4.05 1.15
CA GLN A 24 46.32 4.02 2.43
C GLN A 24 44.91 4.58 2.28
N GLY A 25 43.95 3.69 2.11
CA GLY A 25 42.53 4.02 2.08
C GLY A 25 41.98 4.31 3.46
N ASP A 26 41.13 5.33 3.57
CA ASP A 26 40.44 5.68 4.82
C ASP A 26 39.26 4.72 5.06
N ALA A 27 39.42 3.77 6.00
CA ALA A 27 38.38 2.82 6.39
C ALA A 27 37.16 3.47 7.09
N SER A 28 37.23 4.76 7.42
CA SER A 28 36.21 5.47 8.19
C SER A 28 34.90 5.72 7.42
N ARG A 29 34.88 5.46 6.10
CA ARG A 29 33.72 5.71 5.22
C ARG A 29 33.04 4.46 4.66
N LEU A 30 33.43 3.27 5.14
CA LEU A 30 32.93 2.00 4.62
C LEU A 30 31.48 1.68 5.01
N TYR A 31 30.99 2.31 6.05
CA TYR A 31 29.63 2.06 6.55
C TYR A 31 28.71 3.21 6.23
N ARG A 32 27.59 2.89 5.56
CA ARG A 32 26.43 3.75 5.48
C ARG A 32 25.65 3.62 6.80
N GLN A 33 25.60 4.67 7.58
CA GLN A 33 24.55 4.82 8.54
C GLN A 33 23.30 5.12 7.70
N MET A 34 22.37 4.17 7.59
CA MET A 34 20.99 4.52 7.27
C MET A 34 20.54 5.45 8.40
N ARG A 35 20.64 6.76 8.18
CA ARG A 35 19.85 7.68 8.96
C ARG A 35 18.41 7.32 8.60
N SER A 36 17.75 6.53 9.44
CA SER A 36 16.31 6.58 9.56
C SER A 36 15.97 7.93 10.21
N GLY A 37 16.16 9.02 9.48
CA GLY A 37 15.34 10.17 9.72
C GLY A 37 13.94 9.63 9.55
N ALA A 38 13.13 9.59 10.61
CA ALA A 38 11.76 9.18 10.55
C ALA A 38 11.16 9.92 9.35
N ARG A 39 10.80 9.17 8.29
CA ARG A 39 10.21 9.79 7.09
C ARG A 39 8.96 10.49 7.57
N ASP A 40 8.81 11.76 7.24
CA ASP A 40 7.61 12.52 7.59
C ASP A 40 6.46 12.11 6.66
N LEU A 41 6.14 10.83 6.72
CA LEU A 41 5.21 10.11 5.90
C LEU A 41 4.23 9.31 6.76
N ALA A 42 2.96 9.41 6.44
CA ALA A 42 1.92 8.51 6.94
C ALA A 42 1.28 7.76 5.76
N CYS A 43 1.17 6.44 5.86
CA CYS A 43 0.53 5.60 4.86
C CYS A 43 -0.72 4.94 5.41
N LEU A 44 -1.86 5.05 4.71
CA LEU A 44 -3.05 4.26 5.00
C LEU A 44 -3.33 3.35 3.82
N LEU A 45 -3.32 2.03 4.06
CA LEU A 45 -3.73 1.04 3.09
C LEU A 45 -5.21 0.71 3.29
N LEU A 46 -6.00 0.88 2.22
CA LEU A 46 -7.40 0.52 2.13
C LEU A 46 -7.54 -0.69 1.21
N ALA A 47 -7.88 -1.85 1.76
CA ALA A 47 -8.06 -3.08 1.00
C ALA A 47 -9.54 -3.36 0.72
N ASP A 48 -9.88 -3.63 -0.52
CA ASP A 48 -11.17 -4.16 -0.92
C ASP A 48 -11.29 -5.61 -0.45
N LEU A 49 -12.35 -5.89 0.30
CA LEU A 49 -12.68 -7.21 0.81
C LEU A 49 -14.04 -7.69 0.27
N SER A 50 -14.41 -7.25 -0.92
CA SER A 50 -15.66 -7.63 -1.55
C SER A 50 -15.70 -9.12 -1.94
N LEU A 51 -16.86 -9.59 -2.32
CA LEU A 51 -17.09 -11.01 -2.61
C LEU A 51 -16.33 -11.51 -3.84
N SER A 52 -15.97 -10.63 -4.79
CA SER A 52 -15.12 -10.93 -5.94
C SER A 52 -13.76 -11.50 -5.52
N THR A 53 -13.25 -11.08 -4.35
CA THR A 53 -11.99 -11.59 -3.79
C THR A 53 -12.03 -13.06 -3.38
N ASP A 54 -13.21 -13.69 -3.36
CA ASP A 54 -13.38 -15.13 -3.11
C ASP A 54 -13.11 -16.02 -4.36
N THR A 55 -12.79 -15.40 -5.48
CA THR A 55 -12.48 -16.10 -6.73
C THR A 55 -11.14 -16.81 -6.65
N TRP A 56 -11.08 -18.05 -7.21
CA TRP A 56 -9.84 -18.80 -7.34
C TRP A 56 -8.93 -18.18 -8.42
N ILE A 57 -7.66 -18.00 -8.10
CA ILE A 57 -6.66 -17.52 -9.05
C ILE A 57 -6.18 -18.69 -9.93
N ASP A 58 -5.83 -19.77 -9.28
CA ASP A 58 -5.36 -21.05 -9.82
C ASP A 58 -5.42 -22.09 -8.70
N ASP A 59 -4.76 -23.23 -8.88
CA ASP A 59 -4.66 -24.28 -7.84
C ASP A 59 -3.93 -23.84 -6.55
N ARG A 60 -3.38 -22.62 -6.51
CA ARG A 60 -2.57 -22.11 -5.40
C ARG A 60 -3.35 -21.29 -4.38
N GLY A 61 -4.56 -20.83 -4.70
CA GLY A 61 -5.39 -20.10 -3.75
C GLY A 61 -6.36 -19.09 -4.36
N ARG A 62 -7.01 -18.34 -3.49
CA ARG A 62 -7.99 -17.32 -3.86
C ARG A 62 -7.36 -15.93 -3.86
N VAL A 63 -8.01 -14.98 -4.50
CA VAL A 63 -7.62 -13.57 -4.48
C VAL A 63 -7.50 -13.05 -3.05
N ILE A 64 -8.42 -13.42 -2.15
CA ILE A 64 -8.36 -13.01 -0.74
C ILE A 64 -7.10 -13.51 -0.02
N ASP A 65 -6.57 -14.66 -0.39
CA ASP A 65 -5.35 -15.20 0.20
C ASP A 65 -4.15 -14.35 -0.24
N ALA A 66 -4.08 -13.98 -1.54
CA ALA A 66 -3.07 -13.06 -2.05
C ALA A 66 -3.17 -11.66 -1.39
N ILE A 67 -4.38 -11.19 -1.10
CA ILE A 67 -4.59 -9.93 -0.35
C ILE A 67 -4.07 -10.07 1.08
N ARG A 68 -4.38 -11.16 1.80
CA ARG A 68 -3.85 -11.40 3.17
C ARG A 68 -2.34 -11.43 3.20
N ASP A 69 -1.72 -12.18 2.29
CA ASP A 69 -0.27 -12.28 2.19
C ASP A 69 0.37 -10.92 1.88
N SER A 70 -0.30 -10.13 1.03
CA SER A 70 0.13 -8.77 0.69
C SER A 70 0.08 -7.84 1.90
N LEU A 71 -1.01 -7.87 2.66
CA LEU A 71 -1.16 -7.07 3.88
C LEU A 71 -0.12 -7.49 4.94
N PHE A 72 0.17 -8.79 5.03
CA PHE A 72 1.16 -9.32 5.94
C PHE A 72 2.56 -8.81 5.58
N LEU A 73 3.04 -9.06 4.36
CA LEU A 73 4.37 -8.64 3.91
C LEU A 73 4.52 -7.10 3.90
N PHE A 74 3.47 -6.39 3.53
CA PHE A 74 3.45 -4.94 3.58
C PHE A 74 3.61 -4.43 5.03
N GLY A 75 2.87 -5.02 5.98
CA GLY A 75 2.97 -4.68 7.39
C GLY A 75 4.34 -4.96 7.99
N GLU A 76 4.96 -6.10 7.68
CA GLU A 76 6.33 -6.42 8.09
C GLU A 76 7.32 -5.40 7.53
N SER A 77 7.18 -5.06 6.25
CA SER A 77 8.08 -4.10 5.58
C SER A 77 8.00 -2.71 6.20
N LEU A 78 6.79 -2.19 6.46
CA LEU A 78 6.61 -0.87 7.05
C LEU A 78 7.02 -0.83 8.53
N ALA A 79 6.79 -1.93 9.25
CA ALA A 79 7.26 -2.05 10.64
C ALA A 79 8.79 -2.06 10.71
N ALA A 80 9.46 -2.73 9.77
CA ALA A 80 10.91 -2.77 9.70
C ALA A 80 11.54 -1.41 9.34
N THR A 81 10.87 -0.61 8.49
CA THR A 81 11.32 0.75 8.13
C THR A 81 10.96 1.81 9.19
N GLY A 82 10.09 1.46 10.16
CA GLY A 82 9.60 2.40 11.16
C GLY A 82 8.61 3.44 10.63
N ASP A 83 8.03 3.20 9.44
CA ASP A 83 7.06 4.10 8.84
C ASP A 83 5.73 4.10 9.61
N ARG A 84 5.06 5.27 9.68
CA ARG A 84 3.73 5.39 10.30
C ARG A 84 2.67 4.88 9.35
N PHE A 85 1.95 3.84 9.71
CA PHE A 85 0.93 3.27 8.84
C PHE A 85 -0.30 2.74 9.57
N ALA A 86 -1.41 2.70 8.82
CA ALA A 86 -2.66 2.06 9.20
C ALA A 86 -3.16 1.15 8.08
N MET A 87 -4.00 0.19 8.41
CA MET A 87 -4.62 -0.73 7.47
C MET A 87 -6.12 -0.83 7.75
N LEU A 88 -6.92 -0.65 6.71
CA LEU A 88 -8.37 -0.83 6.72
C LEU A 88 -8.76 -1.82 5.63
N GLY A 89 -9.74 -2.66 5.94
CA GLY A 89 -10.48 -3.39 4.92
C GLY A 89 -11.89 -2.80 4.79
N PHE A 90 -12.51 -2.90 3.62
CA PHE A 90 -13.88 -2.48 3.46
C PHE A 90 -14.66 -3.41 2.54
N SER A 91 -15.96 -3.46 2.77
CA SER A 91 -16.95 -4.05 1.86
C SER A 91 -18.28 -3.31 2.05
N SER A 92 -19.19 -3.39 1.07
CA SER A 92 -20.48 -2.70 1.16
C SER A 92 -21.64 -3.62 0.79
N ARG A 93 -22.83 -3.30 1.32
CA ARG A 93 -24.07 -3.92 0.90
C ARG A 93 -25.10 -2.83 0.68
N ARG A 94 -25.24 -2.36 -0.56
CA ARG A 94 -26.04 -1.18 -0.94
C ARG A 94 -25.45 0.10 -0.29
N ARG A 95 -26.30 1.13 -0.18
CA ARG A 95 -25.90 2.42 0.40
C ARG A 95 -25.58 2.33 1.89
N ASP A 96 -26.22 1.40 2.59
CA ASP A 96 -26.06 1.16 4.03
C ASP A 96 -26.33 -0.33 4.33
N PRO A 97 -25.43 -1.02 5.03
CA PRO A 97 -24.18 -0.53 5.59
C PRO A 97 -22.95 -0.62 4.67
N VAL A 98 -22.06 0.37 4.79
CA VAL A 98 -20.65 0.22 4.36
C VAL A 98 -19.85 -0.28 5.57
N ARG A 99 -19.27 -1.45 5.46
CA ARG A 99 -18.50 -2.07 6.54
C ARG A 99 -17.04 -1.72 6.40
N VAL A 100 -16.45 -1.19 7.45
CA VAL A 100 -15.01 -0.92 7.52
C VAL A 100 -14.40 -1.80 8.60
N HIS A 101 -13.46 -2.64 8.21
CA HIS A 101 -12.70 -3.51 9.10
C HIS A 101 -11.41 -2.81 9.49
N GLN A 102 -11.28 -2.45 10.77
CA GLN A 102 -10.06 -1.86 11.29
C GLN A 102 -9.03 -2.96 11.54
N ILE A 103 -8.08 -3.12 10.64
CA ILE A 103 -7.00 -4.11 10.73
C ILE A 103 -5.91 -3.58 11.66
N LYS A 104 -5.42 -2.35 11.39
CA LYS A 104 -4.42 -1.65 12.21
C LYS A 104 -4.69 -0.15 12.22
N THR A 105 -4.66 0.47 13.38
CA THR A 105 -4.65 1.93 13.53
C THR A 105 -3.22 2.48 13.48
N PHE A 106 -3.08 3.80 13.31
CA PHE A 106 -1.77 4.46 13.39
C PHE A 106 -1.13 4.33 14.78
N ALA A 107 -1.94 4.28 15.84
CA ALA A 107 -1.47 4.21 17.24
C ALA A 107 -1.05 2.80 17.67
N GLU A 108 -1.50 1.75 16.99
CA GLU A 108 -1.17 0.37 17.36
C GLU A 108 0.21 -0.02 16.83
N PRO A 109 1.07 -0.69 17.63
CA PRO A 109 2.27 -1.32 17.12
C PRO A 109 1.89 -2.51 16.23
N TYR A 110 2.70 -2.75 15.19
CA TYR A 110 2.55 -3.96 14.38
C TYR A 110 3.10 -5.18 15.13
N GLY A 111 2.30 -6.23 15.24
CA GLY A 111 2.66 -7.42 16.00
C GLY A 111 1.63 -8.55 15.88
N ALA A 112 1.67 -9.51 16.78
CA ALA A 112 0.87 -10.73 16.74
C ALA A 112 -0.64 -10.47 16.63
N VAL A 113 -1.16 -9.44 17.31
CA VAL A 113 -2.58 -9.06 17.26
C VAL A 113 -2.98 -8.63 15.85
N ILE A 114 -2.15 -7.81 15.18
CA ILE A 114 -2.42 -7.33 13.82
C ILE A 114 -2.34 -8.48 12.82
N ARG A 115 -1.34 -9.34 12.96
CA ARG A 115 -1.20 -10.56 12.14
C ARG A 115 -2.43 -11.46 12.26
N GLY A 116 -2.95 -11.64 13.48
CA GLY A 116 -4.18 -12.39 13.73
C GLY A 116 -5.40 -11.74 13.06
N ARG A 117 -5.52 -10.41 13.08
CA ARG A 117 -6.59 -9.69 12.38
C ARG A 117 -6.50 -9.86 10.86
N ILE A 118 -5.29 -9.82 10.28
CA ILE A 118 -5.06 -10.07 8.85
C ILE A 118 -5.52 -11.48 8.47
N GLN A 119 -5.16 -12.50 9.26
CA GLN A 119 -5.58 -13.87 9.01
C GLN A 119 -7.10 -14.06 9.12
N ALA A 120 -7.76 -13.31 10.00
CA ALA A 120 -9.21 -13.38 10.21
C ALA A 120 -10.05 -12.69 9.12
N ILE A 121 -9.42 -12.00 8.15
CA ILE A 121 -10.10 -11.33 7.04
C ILE A 121 -10.87 -12.38 6.22
N LYS A 122 -12.13 -12.06 5.89
CA LYS A 122 -12.98 -12.88 5.03
C LYS A 122 -13.59 -12.03 3.94
N PRO A 123 -13.82 -12.59 2.74
CA PRO A 123 -14.56 -11.91 1.69
C PRO A 123 -15.98 -11.58 2.14
N GLY A 124 -16.52 -10.47 1.67
CA GLY A 124 -17.90 -10.12 1.96
C GLY A 124 -18.45 -8.99 1.10
N TYR A 125 -19.63 -9.23 0.56
CA TYR A 125 -20.45 -8.24 -0.11
C TYR A 125 -19.84 -7.59 -1.37
N TYR A 126 -20.06 -6.28 -1.56
CA TYR A 126 -19.79 -5.51 -2.78
C TYR A 126 -18.79 -4.39 -2.52
N THR A 127 -18.46 -3.62 -3.58
CA THR A 127 -17.42 -2.61 -3.59
C THR A 127 -17.98 -1.22 -3.87
N ARG A 128 -18.34 -0.47 -2.81
CA ARG A 128 -18.64 0.95 -2.88
C ARG A 128 -17.36 1.75 -2.58
N LEU A 129 -16.45 1.73 -3.56
CA LEU A 129 -15.07 2.21 -3.41
C LEU A 129 -15.00 3.68 -2.98
N GLY A 130 -15.85 4.54 -3.54
CA GLY A 130 -15.90 5.96 -3.17
C GLY A 130 -16.16 6.19 -1.67
N ALA A 131 -17.06 5.42 -1.06
CA ALA A 131 -17.32 5.50 0.38
C ALA A 131 -16.11 5.02 1.21
N GLY A 132 -15.47 3.92 0.80
CA GLY A 132 -14.24 3.44 1.43
C GLY A 132 -13.12 4.47 1.39
N ILE A 133 -12.90 5.09 0.22
CA ILE A 133 -11.89 6.15 0.03
C ILE A 133 -12.16 7.35 0.95
N ARG A 134 -13.40 7.87 1.00
CA ARG A 134 -13.74 9.01 1.88
C ARG A 134 -13.49 8.69 3.34
N HIS A 135 -13.87 7.49 3.80
CA HIS A 135 -13.63 7.08 5.18
C HIS A 135 -12.13 6.99 5.50
N ALA A 136 -11.35 6.37 4.62
CA ALA A 136 -9.90 6.26 4.77
C ALA A 136 -9.22 7.64 4.73
N ALA A 137 -9.64 8.50 3.80
CA ALA A 137 -9.14 9.87 3.65
C ALA A 137 -9.36 10.70 4.92
N GLN A 138 -10.54 10.63 5.53
CA GLN A 138 -10.82 11.33 6.78
C GLN A 138 -9.91 10.90 7.94
N ARG A 139 -9.52 9.62 7.98
CA ARG A 139 -8.60 9.12 8.99
C ARG A 139 -7.17 9.57 8.73
N LEU A 140 -6.71 9.43 7.48
CA LEU A 140 -5.36 9.80 7.08
C LEU A 140 -5.13 11.32 7.16
N ALA A 141 -6.14 12.14 6.86
CA ALA A 141 -6.06 13.60 6.94
C ALA A 141 -5.80 14.13 8.36
N ARG A 142 -6.07 13.32 9.40
CA ARG A 142 -5.80 13.68 10.81
C ARG A 142 -4.35 13.45 11.22
N GLU A 143 -3.57 12.76 10.38
CA GLU A 143 -2.16 12.51 10.64
C GLU A 143 -1.33 13.75 10.30
N GLY A 144 -0.42 14.13 11.22
CA GLY A 144 0.40 15.33 11.10
C GLY A 144 1.60 15.21 10.17
N ALA A 145 1.67 14.16 9.33
CA ALA A 145 2.78 13.96 8.40
C ALA A 145 2.69 14.92 7.20
N SER A 146 3.85 15.36 6.68
CA SER A 146 3.92 16.23 5.51
C SER A 146 3.46 15.50 4.24
N ARG A 147 3.79 14.21 4.10
CA ARG A 147 3.30 13.34 3.04
C ARG A 147 2.29 12.33 3.59
N ARG A 148 1.19 12.16 2.89
CA ARG A 148 0.08 11.30 3.33
C ARG A 148 -0.40 10.45 2.17
N LEU A 149 0.15 9.22 2.08
CA LEU A 149 -0.16 8.26 1.02
C LEU A 149 -1.41 7.45 1.37
N LEU A 150 -2.44 7.53 0.54
CA LEU A 150 -3.61 6.66 0.58
C LEU A 150 -3.46 5.57 -0.48
N LEU A 151 -3.01 4.39 -0.05
CA LEU A 151 -2.82 3.25 -0.93
C LEU A 151 -4.10 2.42 -0.97
N ILE A 152 -4.66 2.24 -2.16
CA ILE A 152 -5.93 1.55 -2.37
C ILE A 152 -5.65 0.24 -3.11
N LEU A 153 -6.09 -0.88 -2.53
CA LEU A 153 -5.98 -2.20 -3.13
C LEU A 153 -7.38 -2.70 -3.49
N THR A 154 -7.64 -2.98 -4.76
CA THR A 154 -8.93 -3.48 -5.27
C THR A 154 -8.74 -4.55 -6.32
N ASP A 155 -9.69 -5.44 -6.46
CA ASP A 155 -9.72 -6.52 -7.45
C ASP A 155 -10.63 -6.25 -8.64
N GLY A 156 -11.33 -5.11 -8.66
CA GLY A 156 -12.26 -4.81 -9.74
C GLY A 156 -12.88 -3.42 -9.74
N LYS A 157 -13.83 -3.26 -10.65
CA LYS A 157 -14.62 -2.04 -10.80
C LYS A 157 -15.53 -1.82 -9.59
N PRO A 158 -15.77 -0.55 -9.20
CA PRO A 158 -16.78 -0.24 -8.18
C PRO A 158 -18.15 -0.78 -8.57
N ASN A 159 -18.73 -1.64 -7.75
CA ASN A 159 -20.01 -2.29 -7.98
C ASN A 159 -20.77 -2.56 -6.70
N ASP A 160 -22.09 -2.30 -6.66
CA ASP A 160 -22.99 -2.65 -5.57
C ASP A 160 -24.39 -2.96 -6.11
N LEU A 161 -25.25 -3.62 -5.32
CA LEU A 161 -26.59 -4.10 -5.68
C LEU A 161 -27.60 -3.01 -6.06
N ASP A 162 -27.36 -1.76 -5.70
CA ASP A 162 -28.28 -0.63 -5.95
C ASP A 162 -27.67 0.32 -6.98
N ARG A 163 -27.97 0.23 -8.22
CA ARG A 163 -27.58 1.18 -9.30
C ARG A 163 -26.17 1.81 -9.17
N TYR A 164 -25.32 1.30 -8.24
CA TYR A 164 -23.91 1.71 -8.08
C TYR A 164 -23.03 0.92 -9.05
N GLU A 165 -23.56 0.68 -10.25
CA GLU A 165 -22.88 -0.01 -11.33
C GLU A 165 -22.43 0.96 -12.42
N GLY A 166 -21.41 0.55 -13.15
CA GLY A 166 -20.93 1.26 -14.33
C GLY A 166 -20.58 2.71 -14.02
N ARG A 167 -21.20 3.66 -14.73
CA ARG A 167 -20.84 5.07 -14.68
C ARG A 167 -20.99 5.71 -13.28
N TRP A 168 -22.00 5.31 -12.51
CA TRP A 168 -22.24 5.91 -11.19
C TRP A 168 -21.15 5.56 -10.18
N GLY A 169 -20.75 4.29 -10.11
CA GLY A 169 -19.68 3.85 -9.22
C GLY A 169 -18.34 4.46 -9.61
N ILE A 170 -18.07 4.58 -10.91
CA ILE A 170 -16.86 5.20 -11.43
C ILE A 170 -16.82 6.69 -11.08
N GLU A 171 -17.89 7.47 -11.34
CA GLU A 171 -17.91 8.89 -11.06
C GLU A 171 -17.86 9.20 -9.55
N ASP A 172 -18.57 8.44 -8.69
CA ASP A 172 -18.47 8.60 -7.24
C ASP A 172 -17.04 8.33 -6.75
N THR A 173 -16.38 7.30 -7.27
CA THR A 173 -14.99 6.99 -6.93
C THR A 173 -14.06 8.11 -7.40
N ARG A 174 -14.23 8.63 -8.62
CA ARG A 174 -13.47 9.77 -9.13
C ARG A 174 -13.61 11.00 -8.24
N HIS A 175 -14.84 11.31 -7.81
CA HIS A 175 -15.10 12.41 -6.89
C HIS A 175 -14.39 12.19 -5.54
N ALA A 176 -14.45 10.98 -4.97
CA ALA A 176 -13.79 10.65 -3.71
C ALA A 176 -12.26 10.79 -3.81
N VAL A 177 -11.66 10.36 -4.92
CA VAL A 177 -10.22 10.56 -5.20
C VAL A 177 -9.88 12.05 -5.28
N GLY A 178 -10.70 12.84 -5.97
CA GLY A 178 -10.55 14.29 -6.06
C GLY A 178 -10.68 14.98 -4.68
N GLU A 179 -11.61 14.54 -3.84
CA GLU A 179 -11.78 15.01 -2.47
C GLU A 179 -10.54 14.71 -1.61
N ALA A 180 -9.99 13.50 -1.71
CA ALA A 180 -8.78 13.11 -1.01
C ALA A 180 -7.57 13.99 -1.42
N ARG A 181 -7.40 14.24 -2.72
CA ARG A 181 -6.34 15.14 -3.22
C ARG A 181 -6.49 16.58 -2.71
N ARG A 182 -7.72 17.11 -2.66
CA ARG A 182 -7.98 18.46 -2.10
C ARG A 182 -7.64 18.56 -0.60
N GLN A 183 -7.65 17.43 0.13
CA GLN A 183 -7.20 17.34 1.51
C GLN A 183 -5.66 17.19 1.63
N GLY A 184 -4.93 17.26 0.53
CA GLY A 184 -3.47 17.10 0.49
C GLY A 184 -3.02 15.64 0.66
N LEU A 185 -3.87 14.68 0.30
CA LEU A 185 -3.52 13.27 0.30
C LEU A 185 -3.03 12.84 -1.09
N GLU A 186 -2.22 11.79 -1.12
CA GLU A 186 -1.69 11.16 -2.34
C GLU A 186 -2.42 9.82 -2.57
N PRO A 187 -3.62 9.77 -3.21
CA PRO A 187 -4.29 8.52 -3.50
C PRO A 187 -3.59 7.79 -4.66
N PHE A 188 -3.26 6.53 -4.42
CA PHE A 188 -2.67 5.63 -5.40
C PHE A 188 -3.38 4.27 -5.39
N CYS A 189 -3.74 3.75 -6.56
CA CYS A 189 -4.47 2.50 -6.71
C CYS A 189 -3.56 1.37 -7.17
N VAL A 190 -3.65 0.24 -6.51
CA VAL A 190 -3.09 -1.04 -6.94
C VAL A 190 -4.26 -1.97 -7.24
N THR A 191 -4.35 -2.45 -8.47
CA THR A 191 -5.40 -3.38 -8.86
C THR A 191 -4.84 -4.65 -9.47
N ILE A 192 -5.59 -5.73 -9.31
CA ILE A 192 -5.38 -6.99 -10.02
C ILE A 192 -6.43 -7.20 -11.13
N ASP A 193 -7.32 -6.23 -11.36
CA ASP A 193 -8.29 -6.25 -12.45
C ASP A 193 -7.58 -6.10 -13.81
N PRO A 194 -7.65 -7.08 -14.72
CA PRO A 194 -7.04 -6.97 -16.05
C PRO A 194 -7.60 -5.82 -16.88
N GLU A 195 -8.87 -5.44 -16.64
CA GLU A 195 -9.54 -4.33 -17.31
C GLU A 195 -9.27 -2.97 -16.64
N GLY A 196 -8.44 -2.93 -15.61
CA GLY A 196 -8.13 -1.71 -14.84
C GLY A 196 -7.66 -0.54 -15.70
N ASN A 197 -6.94 -0.82 -16.79
CA ASN A 197 -6.48 0.22 -17.72
C ASN A 197 -7.60 0.98 -18.44
N ASP A 198 -8.81 0.44 -18.51
CA ASP A 198 -9.93 1.07 -19.21
C ASP A 198 -10.59 2.18 -18.39
N TYR A 199 -10.52 2.11 -17.06
CA TYR A 199 -11.21 3.05 -16.17
C TYR A 199 -10.32 3.74 -15.13
N LEU A 200 -9.22 3.13 -14.70
CA LEU A 200 -8.35 3.72 -13.67
C LEU A 200 -7.68 5.04 -14.10
N PRO A 201 -7.28 5.25 -15.37
CA PRO A 201 -6.79 6.56 -15.81
C PRO A 201 -7.80 7.68 -15.55
N HIS A 202 -9.09 7.41 -15.72
CA HIS A 202 -10.17 8.35 -15.45
C HIS A 202 -10.35 8.63 -13.95
N LEU A 203 -10.13 7.63 -13.10
CA LEU A 203 -10.28 7.74 -11.64
C LEU A 203 -9.06 8.39 -10.97
N PHE A 204 -7.86 7.93 -11.31
CA PHE A 204 -6.62 8.24 -10.61
C PHE A 204 -5.61 9.04 -11.43
N GLY A 205 -5.88 9.28 -12.73
CA GLY A 205 -4.89 9.85 -13.65
C GLY A 205 -3.82 8.83 -14.06
N SER A 206 -3.03 9.16 -15.09
CA SER A 206 -2.06 8.23 -15.70
C SER A 206 -0.93 7.75 -14.77
N GLY A 207 -0.60 8.51 -13.72
CA GLY A 207 0.45 8.17 -12.75
C GLY A 207 -0.07 7.71 -11.41
N GLY A 208 -1.40 7.60 -11.22
CA GLY A 208 -2.03 7.32 -9.91
C GLY A 208 -2.43 5.86 -9.70
N TYR A 209 -2.02 4.94 -10.57
CA TYR A 209 -2.38 3.54 -10.44
C TYR A 209 -1.35 2.58 -11.05
N VAL A 210 -1.47 1.30 -10.69
CA VAL A 210 -0.76 0.20 -11.31
C VAL A 210 -1.67 -1.02 -11.41
N VAL A 211 -1.57 -1.76 -12.53
CA VAL A 211 -2.25 -3.04 -12.73
C VAL A 211 -1.24 -4.17 -12.53
N ILE A 212 -1.52 -5.08 -11.61
CA ILE A 212 -0.74 -6.30 -11.38
C ILE A 212 -1.51 -7.46 -12.03
N ARG A 213 -1.00 -7.97 -13.14
CA ARG A 213 -1.71 -8.96 -13.96
C ARG A 213 -1.92 -10.31 -13.27
N HIS A 214 -1.01 -10.71 -12.41
CA HIS A 214 -1.07 -11.98 -11.69
C HIS A 214 -1.25 -11.72 -10.19
N PRO A 215 -2.40 -12.00 -9.60
CA PRO A 215 -2.67 -11.77 -8.19
C PRO A 215 -1.62 -12.37 -7.25
N ALA A 216 -1.04 -13.52 -7.62
CA ALA A 216 0.03 -14.17 -6.85
C ALA A 216 1.32 -13.32 -6.74
N GLU A 217 1.52 -12.31 -7.59
CA GLU A 217 2.68 -11.41 -7.53
C GLU A 217 2.44 -10.24 -6.54
N LEU A 218 1.19 -9.99 -6.16
CA LEU A 218 0.79 -8.86 -5.33
C LEU A 218 1.59 -8.78 -4.01
N PRO A 219 1.80 -9.88 -3.25
CA PRO A 219 2.54 -9.83 -1.99
C PRO A 219 3.96 -9.30 -2.14
N ALA A 220 4.67 -9.72 -3.21
CA ALA A 220 6.04 -9.27 -3.46
C ALA A 220 6.10 -7.86 -4.06
N ARG A 221 5.12 -7.49 -4.91
CA ARG A 221 5.12 -6.21 -5.63
C ARG A 221 4.67 -5.02 -4.76
N LEU A 222 3.76 -5.24 -3.81
CA LEU A 222 3.20 -4.16 -3.01
C LEU A 222 4.25 -3.41 -2.16
N PRO A 223 5.16 -4.08 -1.43
CA PRO A 223 6.24 -3.41 -0.71
C PRO A 223 7.21 -2.67 -1.64
N LEU A 224 7.54 -3.25 -2.80
CA LEU A 224 8.44 -2.63 -3.78
C LEU A 224 7.82 -1.36 -4.39
N LEU A 225 6.53 -1.40 -4.67
CA LEU A 225 5.79 -0.25 -5.16
C LEU A 225 5.76 0.87 -4.12
N TYR A 226 5.47 0.53 -2.87
CA TYR A 226 5.52 1.48 -1.75
C TYR A 226 6.89 2.14 -1.64
N ALA A 227 7.97 1.36 -1.68
CA ALA A 227 9.32 1.89 -1.63
C ALA A 227 9.60 2.89 -2.78
N ARG A 228 9.14 2.60 -4.00
CA ARG A 228 9.26 3.52 -5.16
C ARG A 228 8.45 4.80 -4.98
N LEU A 229 7.20 4.70 -4.54
CA LEU A 229 6.33 5.86 -4.31
C LEU A 229 6.88 6.79 -3.21
N THR A 230 7.66 6.25 -2.29
CA THR A 230 8.19 6.99 -1.13
C THR A 230 9.67 7.34 -1.23
N ALA A 231 10.39 6.90 -2.28
CA ALA A 231 11.82 7.14 -2.47
C ALA A 231 12.19 8.60 -2.84
N GLY A 232 11.22 9.45 -3.17
CA GLY A 232 11.43 10.83 -3.64
C GLY A 232 11.06 11.91 -2.63
N GLY A 233 11.05 11.61 -1.33
CA GLY A 233 10.74 12.54 -0.25
C GLY A 233 11.94 12.90 0.59
#